data_610e39f1047b3ca788604e016dedd816
#
_entry.id   610e39f1047b3ca788604e016dedd816
#
_cell.length_a   1.000
_cell.length_b   1.000
_cell.length_c   1.000
_cell.angle_alpha   90.00
_cell.angle_beta   90.00
_cell.angle_gamma   90.00
#
_symmetry.space_group_name_H-M   'P 1'
#
loop_
_entity.id
_entity.type
_entity.pdbx_description
1 polymer ?
#
loop_
_entity_poly.entity_id
_entity_poly.type
_entity_poly.pdbx_seq_one_letter_code
_entity_poly.pdbx_strand_id
1 'polypeptide(L)'
;MELKEHFAGRIFSLISETADELGLECYVVGGYVRDIFLNRPSKDIDVVVVGSGIEMAQAFGKKLGRGAHVSVFKNFGTAQVKFKDTEVEFVGARKESYSHDSRKPIVEDGTLEDDQNRRDFTINAMAVCLNKARFGELVDPFDGLDDLKERTIRTPLDPDITFSDDPLRMMRCIRFATQLNFYIDDETFEALERNKERIKIISRERIADELNKILLSPVPSKGFIDLDRCGLLELIFPELVALQGVEVRNGRGHKDNFYHTLEVVDNISRVSNDLWLRWATLLPDIAKPVTKRWEPKAGWTFHNHNFIGEKMIPEIFRKMKLPMNEKMKYVQKLVGLHMRPIVIADEEVTDSAVRRLLFEAGDDIDDLMMLCEADITSKNEARKQRFLDNFKLVRQKLKDLEEKDRIRNFQPPVDGAEIMQVFNLQPCREIGSLKSSIKDAILDGAIPNEHDAAFEYMLKKAEQMGLKPVNLPEKK
;
A
#
# COMPACT_ATOMS: atom_id res chain seq x y z
N MET A 1 36.12 -5.05 -13.52
CA MET A 1 35.01 -5.15 -14.48
C MET A 1 34.72 -3.77 -15.01
N GLU A 2 34.62 -3.59 -16.31
CA GLU A 2 34.31 -2.29 -16.93
C GLU A 2 32.88 -2.30 -17.45
N LEU A 3 32.14 -1.24 -17.11
CA LEU A 3 30.71 -1.07 -17.43
C LEU A 3 30.46 0.14 -18.37
N LYS A 4 31.46 0.47 -19.21
CA LYS A 4 31.42 1.68 -20.06
C LYS A 4 30.20 1.81 -20.93
N GLU A 5 29.66 0.71 -21.44
CA GLU A 5 28.50 0.69 -22.33
C GLU A 5 27.22 1.19 -21.65
N HIS A 6 27.07 0.91 -20.36
CA HIS A 6 25.91 1.34 -19.59
C HIS A 6 25.92 2.86 -19.28
N PHE A 7 27.06 3.51 -19.44
CA PHE A 7 27.27 4.93 -19.14
C PHE A 7 27.65 5.75 -20.38
N ALA A 8 27.40 5.23 -21.58
CA ALA A 8 27.71 5.90 -22.84
C ALA A 8 26.83 7.13 -23.16
N GLY A 9 25.80 7.40 -22.38
CA GLY A 9 24.86 8.52 -22.58
C GLY A 9 25.48 9.90 -22.30
N ARG A 10 24.92 10.93 -22.95
CA ARG A 10 25.35 12.32 -22.81
C ARG A 10 25.39 12.80 -21.34
N ILE A 11 24.45 12.39 -20.52
CA ILE A 11 24.38 12.77 -19.10
C ILE A 11 25.67 12.34 -18.38
N PHE A 12 26.07 11.09 -18.53
CA PHE A 12 27.28 10.55 -17.88
C PHE A 12 28.56 11.16 -18.45
N SER A 13 28.63 11.41 -19.76
CA SER A 13 29.76 12.10 -20.37
C SER A 13 29.96 13.49 -19.83
N LEU A 14 28.87 14.26 -19.65
CA LEU A 14 28.93 15.60 -19.07
C LEU A 14 29.27 15.59 -17.58
N ILE A 15 28.80 14.59 -16.82
CA ILE A 15 29.19 14.43 -15.42
C ILE A 15 30.70 14.12 -15.34
N SER A 16 31.19 13.22 -16.17
CA SER A 16 32.63 12.87 -16.26
C SER A 16 33.49 14.10 -16.56
N GLU A 17 33.15 14.85 -17.59
CA GLU A 17 33.85 16.07 -17.97
C GLU A 17 33.85 17.11 -16.85
N THR A 18 32.71 17.34 -16.23
CA THR A 18 32.55 18.30 -15.13
C THR A 18 33.39 17.91 -13.92
N ALA A 19 33.38 16.64 -13.54
CA ALA A 19 34.17 16.12 -12.42
C ALA A 19 35.69 16.29 -12.67
N ASP A 20 36.15 15.94 -13.87
CA ASP A 20 37.58 16.06 -14.24
C ASP A 20 38.02 17.55 -14.27
N GLU A 21 37.18 18.46 -14.77
CA GLU A 21 37.49 19.90 -14.76
C GLU A 21 37.59 20.48 -13.35
N LEU A 22 36.73 19.99 -12.43
CA LEU A 22 36.77 20.42 -11.02
C LEU A 22 37.82 19.68 -10.19
N GLY A 23 38.48 18.65 -10.75
CA GLY A 23 39.45 17.82 -10.04
C GLY A 23 38.80 16.99 -8.93
N LEU A 24 37.50 16.60 -9.09
CA LEU A 24 36.75 15.83 -8.11
C LEU A 24 36.59 14.36 -8.54
N GLU A 25 36.77 13.44 -7.61
CA GLU A 25 36.39 12.04 -7.85
C GLU A 25 34.86 11.90 -7.81
N CYS A 26 34.30 11.15 -8.75
CA CYS A 26 32.88 11.07 -8.97
C CYS A 26 32.45 9.64 -9.32
N TYR A 27 31.41 9.15 -8.67
CA TYR A 27 30.92 7.77 -8.81
C TYR A 27 29.40 7.72 -8.86
N VAL A 28 28.84 6.90 -9.77
CA VAL A 28 27.45 6.46 -9.66
C VAL A 28 27.38 5.36 -8.63
N VAL A 29 26.38 5.39 -7.75
CA VAL A 29 26.29 4.48 -6.60
C VAL A 29 24.89 3.93 -6.40
N GLY A 30 24.77 2.92 -5.55
CA GLY A 30 23.52 2.49 -4.98
C GLY A 30 22.62 1.72 -5.95
N GLY A 31 21.33 2.03 -5.90
CA GLY A 31 20.29 1.30 -6.63
C GLY A 31 20.47 1.30 -8.14
N TYR A 32 20.98 2.39 -8.72
CA TYR A 32 21.22 2.48 -10.15
C TYR A 32 22.25 1.41 -10.62
N VAL A 33 23.36 1.27 -9.89
CA VAL A 33 24.40 0.27 -10.20
C VAL A 33 23.85 -1.15 -10.04
N ARG A 34 23.16 -1.41 -8.93
CA ARG A 34 22.50 -2.70 -8.69
C ARG A 34 21.54 -3.06 -9.83
N ASP A 35 20.72 -2.11 -10.26
CA ASP A 35 19.66 -2.35 -11.24
C ASP A 35 20.20 -2.60 -12.65
N ILE A 36 21.41 -2.13 -12.99
CA ILE A 36 22.12 -2.52 -14.21
C ILE A 36 22.29 -4.05 -14.24
N PHE A 37 22.80 -4.64 -13.17
CA PHE A 37 23.04 -6.09 -13.09
C PHE A 37 21.76 -6.92 -13.03
N LEU A 38 20.66 -6.32 -12.55
CA LEU A 38 19.35 -6.95 -12.49
C LEU A 38 18.52 -6.75 -13.76
N ASN A 39 19.07 -6.06 -14.78
CA ASN A 39 18.34 -5.67 -16.00
C ASN A 39 17.01 -4.95 -15.69
N ARG A 40 17.02 -4.10 -14.67
CA ARG A 40 15.88 -3.28 -14.26
C ARG A 40 16.08 -1.85 -14.74
N PRO A 41 15.05 -1.21 -15.31
CA PRO A 41 15.11 0.20 -15.62
C PRO A 41 15.21 1.02 -14.33
N SER A 42 16.20 1.91 -14.23
CA SER A 42 16.32 2.87 -13.16
C SER A 42 16.41 4.28 -13.75
N LYS A 43 15.66 5.21 -13.18
CA LYS A 43 15.68 6.63 -13.59
C LYS A 43 16.40 7.52 -12.58
N ASP A 44 16.52 7.05 -11.35
CA ASP A 44 17.14 7.80 -10.26
C ASP A 44 18.65 7.55 -10.27
N ILE A 45 19.41 8.57 -10.60
CA ILE A 45 20.86 8.50 -10.69
C ILE A 45 21.45 9.18 -9.45
N ASP A 46 22.05 8.38 -8.56
CA ASP A 46 22.76 8.87 -7.39
C ASP A 46 24.23 8.93 -7.67
N VAL A 47 24.82 10.11 -7.48
CA VAL A 47 26.24 10.38 -7.73
C VAL A 47 26.90 10.83 -6.43
N VAL A 48 27.92 10.09 -6.01
CA VAL A 48 28.79 10.47 -4.91
C VAL A 48 30.01 11.21 -5.46
N VAL A 49 30.32 12.35 -4.85
CA VAL A 49 31.47 13.19 -5.18
C VAL A 49 32.39 13.24 -3.95
N VAL A 50 33.66 12.92 -4.13
CA VAL A 50 34.65 13.14 -3.07
C VAL A 50 35.01 14.63 -3.06
N GLY A 51 34.23 15.37 -2.28
CA GLY A 51 34.24 16.83 -2.24
C GLY A 51 32.83 17.40 -2.18
N SER A 52 32.62 18.59 -2.74
CA SER A 52 31.31 19.26 -2.72
C SER A 52 30.36 18.75 -3.81
N GLY A 53 29.33 18.01 -3.41
CA GLY A 53 28.23 17.60 -4.29
C GLY A 53 27.45 18.81 -4.83
N ILE A 54 27.32 19.89 -4.05
CA ILE A 54 26.64 21.12 -4.44
C ILE A 54 27.40 21.83 -5.56
N GLU A 55 28.72 21.98 -5.43
CA GLU A 55 29.58 22.58 -6.46
C GLU A 55 29.51 21.79 -7.77
N MET A 56 29.60 20.46 -7.66
CA MET A 56 29.49 19.55 -8.81
C MET A 56 28.13 19.70 -9.51
N ALA A 57 27.05 19.70 -8.76
CA ALA A 57 25.69 19.85 -9.31
C ALA A 57 25.50 21.19 -10.02
N GLN A 58 25.98 22.27 -9.45
CA GLN A 58 25.90 23.61 -10.05
C GLN A 58 26.70 23.71 -11.35
N ALA A 59 27.91 23.17 -11.39
CA ALA A 59 28.73 23.14 -12.59
C ALA A 59 28.12 22.26 -13.69
N PHE A 60 27.62 21.10 -13.33
CA PHE A 60 26.93 20.18 -14.24
C PHE A 60 25.64 20.81 -14.81
N GLY A 61 24.84 21.46 -13.97
CA GLY A 61 23.62 22.16 -14.41
C GLY A 61 23.92 23.26 -15.41
N LYS A 62 25.01 24.02 -15.25
CA LYS A 62 25.47 25.03 -16.22
C LYS A 62 25.82 24.41 -17.57
N LYS A 63 26.50 23.27 -17.59
CA LYS A 63 26.86 22.55 -18.83
C LYS A 63 25.65 21.98 -19.57
N LEU A 64 24.62 21.55 -18.84
CA LEU A 64 23.36 21.13 -19.45
C LEU A 64 22.62 22.28 -20.16
N GLY A 65 22.78 23.49 -19.68
CA GLY A 65 22.24 24.71 -20.29
C GLY A 65 20.76 24.95 -19.99
N ARG A 66 20.05 25.58 -20.94
CA ARG A 66 18.64 25.93 -20.78
C ARG A 66 17.76 24.68 -20.55
N GLY A 67 16.91 24.73 -19.51
CA GLY A 67 16.03 23.64 -19.13
C GLY A 67 16.56 22.75 -18.00
N ALA A 68 17.79 22.95 -17.55
CA ALA A 68 18.29 22.32 -16.34
C ALA A 68 17.82 23.11 -15.10
N HIS A 69 17.30 22.39 -14.12
CA HIS A 69 16.90 22.93 -12.83
C HIS A 69 17.74 22.33 -11.72
N VAL A 70 18.43 23.18 -10.95
CA VAL A 70 19.30 22.75 -9.83
C VAL A 70 18.64 23.15 -8.52
N SER A 71 18.36 22.16 -7.69
CA SER A 71 17.84 22.32 -6.32
C SER A 71 18.94 21.98 -5.32
N VAL A 72 19.23 22.90 -4.40
CA VAL A 72 20.31 22.74 -3.40
C VAL A 72 19.75 22.54 -2.02
N PHE A 73 20.20 21.48 -1.34
CA PHE A 73 19.83 21.12 0.03
C PHE A 73 21.04 21.27 0.96
N LYS A 74 21.35 22.52 1.31
CA LYS A 74 22.56 22.88 2.07
C LYS A 74 22.77 22.10 3.36
N ASN A 75 21.68 21.88 4.12
CA ASN A 75 21.73 21.18 5.40
C ASN A 75 22.15 19.70 5.27
N PHE A 76 22.03 19.13 4.06
CA PHE A 76 22.35 17.74 3.77
C PHE A 76 23.61 17.60 2.90
N GLY A 77 24.18 18.69 2.44
CA GLY A 77 25.32 18.65 1.52
C GLY A 77 24.98 18.03 0.16
N THR A 78 23.72 18.06 -0.24
CA THR A 78 23.21 17.45 -1.47
C THR A 78 22.62 18.48 -2.43
N ALA A 79 22.64 18.14 -3.71
CA ALA A 79 21.92 18.91 -4.73
C ALA A 79 21.38 17.99 -5.81
N GLN A 80 20.24 18.37 -6.36
CA GLN A 80 19.53 17.61 -7.37
C GLN A 80 19.52 18.42 -8.68
N VAL A 81 19.82 17.78 -9.78
CA VAL A 81 19.72 18.37 -11.12
C VAL A 81 18.67 17.63 -11.93
N LYS A 82 17.64 18.35 -12.30
CA LYS A 82 16.56 17.84 -13.15
C LYS A 82 16.70 18.41 -14.55
N PHE A 83 16.72 17.53 -15.54
CA PHE A 83 16.79 17.90 -16.95
C PHE A 83 15.95 16.95 -17.79
N LYS A 84 14.90 17.46 -18.43
CA LYS A 84 13.89 16.64 -19.12
C LYS A 84 13.31 15.57 -18.17
N ASP A 85 13.39 14.32 -18.56
CA ASP A 85 12.90 13.17 -17.78
C ASP A 85 13.98 12.53 -16.89
N THR A 86 15.16 13.15 -16.80
CA THR A 86 16.29 12.64 -16.03
C THR A 86 16.51 13.48 -14.79
N GLU A 87 16.75 12.82 -13.67
CA GLU A 87 17.05 13.41 -12.39
C GLU A 87 18.33 12.81 -11.84
N VAL A 88 19.28 13.66 -11.46
CA VAL A 88 20.56 13.26 -10.89
C VAL A 88 20.72 13.93 -9.53
N GLU A 89 20.92 13.13 -8.50
CA GLU A 89 21.25 13.61 -7.16
C GLU A 89 22.76 13.53 -6.94
N PHE A 90 23.36 14.65 -6.50
CA PHE A 90 24.78 14.74 -6.15
C PHE A 90 24.93 14.84 -4.64
N VAL A 91 25.70 13.96 -4.08
CA VAL A 91 25.98 13.89 -2.63
C VAL A 91 27.49 13.90 -2.41
N GLY A 92 27.97 14.73 -1.50
CA GLY A 92 29.37 14.66 -1.07
C GLY A 92 29.62 13.34 -0.33
N ALA A 93 30.75 12.68 -0.63
CA ALA A 93 31.18 11.50 0.12
C ALA A 93 31.34 11.89 1.61
N ARG A 94 30.80 11.07 2.49
CA ARG A 94 30.71 11.43 3.91
C ARG A 94 30.97 10.24 4.82
N LYS A 95 31.53 10.57 5.99
CA LYS A 95 31.62 9.70 7.15
C LYS A 95 30.50 10.04 8.10
N GLU A 96 29.82 9.04 8.61
CA GLU A 96 28.73 9.20 9.56
C GLU A 96 29.09 8.58 10.92
N SER A 97 28.72 9.30 12.00
CA SER A 97 28.84 8.80 13.37
C SER A 97 27.48 8.92 14.04
N TYR A 98 27.06 7.89 14.76
CA TYR A 98 25.72 7.82 15.37
C TYR A 98 25.78 7.81 16.89
N SER A 99 24.79 8.41 17.52
CA SER A 99 24.52 8.27 18.94
C SER A 99 23.41 7.25 19.20
N HIS A 100 23.46 6.55 20.33
CA HIS A 100 22.49 5.49 20.64
C HIS A 100 21.02 5.96 20.60
N ASP A 101 20.74 7.18 21.02
CA ASP A 101 19.38 7.70 21.18
C ASP A 101 18.83 8.41 19.92
N SER A 102 19.57 8.41 18.84
CA SER A 102 19.19 9.10 17.60
C SER A 102 19.65 8.35 16.37
N ARG A 103 18.79 8.32 15.34
CA ARG A 103 19.18 7.89 14.00
C ARG A 103 19.82 9.00 13.16
N LYS A 104 19.90 10.23 13.67
CA LYS A 104 20.51 11.35 12.95
C LYS A 104 22.03 11.29 13.16
N PRO A 105 22.82 11.09 12.10
CA PRO A 105 24.28 11.05 12.22
C PRO A 105 24.88 12.42 12.41
N ILE A 106 26.06 12.44 13.01
CA ILE A 106 27.04 13.52 12.83
C ILE A 106 27.76 13.21 11.53
N VAL A 107 27.79 14.18 10.61
CA VAL A 107 28.32 14.01 9.25
C VAL A 107 29.58 14.82 9.09
N GLU A 108 30.62 14.16 8.58
CA GLU A 108 31.92 14.76 8.22
C GLU A 108 32.24 14.41 6.76
N ASP A 109 33.07 15.23 6.12
CA ASP A 109 33.61 14.91 4.80
C ASP A 109 34.40 13.61 4.85
N GLY A 110 34.19 12.75 3.85
CA GLY A 110 34.77 11.42 3.81
C GLY A 110 35.29 11.04 2.43
N THR A 111 35.87 9.84 2.39
CA THR A 111 36.31 9.16 1.16
C THR A 111 35.18 8.33 0.56
N LEU A 112 35.39 7.77 -0.65
CA LEU A 112 34.47 6.78 -1.21
C LEU A 112 34.32 5.57 -0.28
N GLU A 113 35.40 5.11 0.33
CA GLU A 113 35.38 3.99 1.29
C GLU A 113 34.49 4.30 2.50
N ASP A 114 34.59 5.51 3.08
CA ASP A 114 33.71 5.95 4.17
C ASP A 114 32.24 5.94 3.73
N ASP A 115 31.95 6.39 2.52
CA ASP A 115 30.59 6.41 1.98
C ASP A 115 30.04 4.99 1.75
N GLN A 116 30.86 4.07 1.24
CA GLN A 116 30.46 2.68 1.04
C GLN A 116 30.26 1.94 2.37
N ASN A 117 31.10 2.20 3.37
CA ASN A 117 31.03 1.58 4.70
C ASN A 117 29.74 1.95 5.45
N ARG A 118 29.20 3.15 5.25
CA ARG A 118 27.99 3.62 5.92
C ARG A 118 26.69 3.11 5.29
N ARG A 119 26.73 2.45 4.14
CA ARG A 119 25.54 2.00 3.41
C ARG A 119 24.89 0.80 4.09
N ASP A 120 23.61 0.59 3.76
CA ASP A 120 22.79 -0.44 4.39
C ASP A 120 23.15 -1.87 3.97
N PHE A 121 23.30 -2.12 2.66
CA PHE A 121 23.53 -3.46 2.12
C PHE A 121 24.62 -3.47 1.04
N THR A 122 25.30 -4.61 0.90
CA THR A 122 26.39 -4.81 -0.06
C THR A 122 25.96 -4.51 -1.49
N ILE A 123 24.76 -4.93 -1.87
CA ILE A 123 24.19 -4.72 -3.21
C ILE A 123 23.90 -3.24 -3.52
N ASN A 124 23.81 -2.39 -2.51
CA ASN A 124 23.60 -0.95 -2.61
C ASN A 124 24.88 -0.16 -2.33
N ALA A 125 26.00 -0.83 -2.06
CA ALA A 125 27.28 -0.22 -1.76
C ALA A 125 28.26 -0.23 -2.96
N MET A 126 27.88 -0.80 -4.08
CA MET A 126 28.67 -0.79 -5.30
C MET A 126 28.71 0.60 -5.93
N ALA A 127 29.86 0.97 -6.46
CA ALA A 127 30.08 2.25 -7.12
C ALA A 127 30.74 2.05 -8.50
N VAL A 128 30.45 2.94 -9.45
CA VAL A 128 31.09 2.95 -10.77
C VAL A 128 31.74 4.30 -10.99
N CYS A 129 33.04 4.32 -11.26
CA CYS A 129 33.80 5.54 -11.48
C CYS A 129 33.35 6.25 -12.78
N LEU A 130 33.13 7.56 -12.69
CA LEU A 130 32.79 8.40 -13.84
C LEU A 130 33.94 9.28 -14.31
N ASN A 131 35.06 9.39 -13.57
CA ASN A 131 36.23 10.11 -14.03
C ASN A 131 36.85 9.42 -15.25
N LYS A 132 37.31 10.20 -16.23
CA LYS A 132 37.84 9.71 -17.53
C LYS A 132 38.88 8.62 -17.39
N ALA A 133 39.81 8.77 -16.44
CA ALA A 133 40.91 7.84 -16.24
C ALA A 133 40.47 6.42 -15.86
N ARG A 134 39.35 6.29 -15.19
CA ARG A 134 38.78 5.02 -14.68
C ARG A 134 37.31 4.85 -15.04
N PHE A 135 36.87 5.49 -16.11
CA PHE A 135 35.45 5.53 -16.51
C PHE A 135 34.88 4.12 -16.71
N GLY A 136 33.77 3.84 -16.01
CA GLY A 136 33.10 2.54 -16.08
C GLY A 136 33.70 1.45 -15.19
N GLU A 137 34.72 1.76 -14.39
CA GLU A 137 35.33 0.81 -13.44
C GLU A 137 34.39 0.59 -12.23
N LEU A 138 34.08 -0.67 -11.95
CA LEU A 138 33.29 -1.07 -10.76
C LEU A 138 34.21 -1.09 -9.53
N VAL A 139 33.76 -0.44 -8.47
CA VAL A 139 34.34 -0.45 -7.12
C VAL A 139 33.39 -1.17 -6.18
N ASP A 140 33.70 -2.40 -5.84
CA ASP A 140 32.84 -3.30 -5.06
C ASP A 140 33.63 -3.96 -3.91
N PRO A 141 33.91 -3.21 -2.83
CA PRO A 141 34.76 -3.69 -1.74
C PRO A 141 34.11 -4.77 -0.86
N PHE A 142 32.79 -4.97 -0.96
CA PHE A 142 32.04 -5.90 -0.12
C PHE A 142 31.44 -7.08 -0.90
N ASP A 143 31.93 -7.34 -2.09
CA ASP A 143 31.46 -8.43 -2.95
C ASP A 143 29.94 -8.39 -3.22
N GLY A 144 29.39 -7.16 -3.35
CA GLY A 144 27.97 -6.94 -3.63
C GLY A 144 27.49 -7.59 -4.93
N LEU A 145 28.36 -7.71 -5.93
CA LEU A 145 28.06 -8.40 -7.18
C LEU A 145 27.82 -9.91 -6.95
N ASP A 146 28.58 -10.53 -6.05
CA ASP A 146 28.37 -11.95 -5.71
C ASP A 146 27.08 -12.12 -4.90
N ASP A 147 26.80 -11.23 -3.95
CA ASP A 147 25.53 -11.24 -3.23
C ASP A 147 24.33 -11.04 -4.18
N LEU A 148 24.45 -10.25 -5.25
CA LEU A 148 23.42 -10.16 -6.29
C LEU A 148 23.22 -11.48 -7.03
N LYS A 149 24.28 -12.17 -7.40
CA LYS A 149 24.22 -13.48 -8.08
C LYS A 149 23.59 -14.54 -7.18
N GLU A 150 23.94 -14.52 -5.90
CA GLU A 150 23.42 -15.43 -4.88
C GLU A 150 22.04 -15.01 -4.35
N ARG A 151 21.53 -13.88 -4.80
CA ARG A 151 20.25 -13.30 -4.35
C ARG A 151 20.17 -13.13 -2.82
N THR A 152 21.21 -12.52 -2.25
CA THR A 152 21.37 -12.38 -0.81
C THR A 152 21.39 -10.91 -0.41
N ILE A 153 20.67 -10.58 0.66
CA ILE A 153 20.73 -9.29 1.35
C ILE A 153 21.67 -9.42 2.53
N ARG A 154 22.75 -8.66 2.52
CA ARG A 154 23.81 -8.67 3.55
C ARG A 154 24.26 -7.24 3.81
N THR A 155 24.56 -6.93 5.09
CA THR A 155 25.15 -5.64 5.44
C THR A 155 26.64 -5.60 5.07
N PRO A 156 27.19 -4.43 4.66
CA PRO A 156 28.62 -4.30 4.35
C PRO A 156 29.53 -4.60 5.54
N LEU A 157 29.14 -4.11 6.70
CA LEU A 157 29.85 -4.30 7.96
C LEU A 157 29.00 -5.12 8.94
N ASP A 158 29.39 -5.13 10.22
CA ASP A 158 28.64 -5.81 11.28
C ASP A 158 27.16 -5.37 11.28
N PRO A 159 26.22 -6.31 11.10
CA PRO A 159 24.80 -5.98 11.03
C PRO A 159 24.24 -5.37 12.32
N ASP A 160 24.77 -5.74 13.50
CA ASP A 160 24.35 -5.14 14.77
C ASP A 160 24.66 -3.65 14.81
N ILE A 161 25.81 -3.23 14.31
CA ILE A 161 26.19 -1.82 14.19
C ILE A 161 25.29 -1.13 13.16
N THR A 162 25.15 -1.73 11.98
CA THR A 162 24.34 -1.17 10.89
C THR A 162 22.89 -0.89 11.31
N PHE A 163 22.26 -1.82 12.00
CA PHE A 163 20.87 -1.68 12.46
C PHE A 163 20.74 -0.82 13.71
N SER A 164 21.75 -0.83 14.59
CA SER A 164 21.78 0.05 15.75
C SER A 164 21.96 1.51 15.35
N ASP A 165 22.79 1.79 14.38
CA ASP A 165 23.05 3.15 13.89
C ASP A 165 21.80 3.79 13.26
N ASP A 166 21.16 3.13 12.32
CA ASP A 166 19.88 3.53 11.76
C ASP A 166 18.89 2.36 11.75
N PRO A 167 18.02 2.25 12.76
CA PRO A 167 17.07 1.15 12.86
C PRO A 167 16.06 1.04 11.70
N LEU A 168 15.84 2.11 10.91
CA LEU A 168 15.03 2.02 9.71
C LEU A 168 15.60 1.03 8.70
N ARG A 169 16.90 0.78 8.72
CA ARG A 169 17.57 -0.22 7.88
C ARG A 169 17.05 -1.63 8.11
N MET A 170 16.49 -1.93 9.28
CA MET A 170 15.79 -3.20 9.53
C MET A 170 14.57 -3.35 8.63
N MET A 171 13.74 -2.31 8.53
CA MET A 171 12.59 -2.29 7.61
C MET A 171 13.05 -2.34 6.15
N ARG A 172 14.11 -1.63 5.82
CA ARG A 172 14.70 -1.65 4.48
C ARG A 172 15.25 -3.02 4.10
N CYS A 173 15.82 -3.76 5.04
CA CYS A 173 16.29 -5.14 4.85
C CYS A 173 15.14 -6.04 4.38
N ILE A 174 14.05 -6.06 5.12
CA ILE A 174 12.85 -6.82 4.77
C ILE A 174 12.27 -6.35 3.42
N ARG A 175 12.21 -5.03 3.20
CA ARG A 175 11.70 -4.47 1.96
C ARG A 175 12.52 -4.92 0.74
N PHE A 176 13.82 -4.79 0.76
CA PHE A 176 14.66 -5.22 -0.37
C PHE A 176 14.57 -6.72 -0.61
N ALA A 177 14.61 -7.53 0.43
CA ALA A 177 14.42 -8.98 0.32
C ALA A 177 13.08 -9.33 -0.35
N THR A 178 12.03 -8.59 -0.03
CA THR A 178 10.68 -8.83 -0.58
C THR A 178 10.57 -8.33 -2.02
N GLN A 179 11.02 -7.10 -2.30
CA GLN A 179 10.95 -6.50 -3.64
C GLN A 179 11.80 -7.24 -4.67
N LEU A 180 12.98 -7.69 -4.28
CA LEU A 180 13.94 -8.36 -5.15
C LEU A 180 13.75 -9.88 -5.17
N ASN A 181 12.95 -10.42 -4.28
CA ASN A 181 12.82 -11.85 -4.02
C ASN A 181 14.18 -12.49 -3.67
N PHE A 182 14.88 -11.87 -2.73
CA PHE A 182 16.18 -12.28 -2.21
C PHE A 182 16.04 -12.92 -0.84
N TYR A 183 17.02 -13.74 -0.47
CA TYR A 183 17.21 -14.23 0.88
C TYR A 183 17.93 -13.20 1.74
N ILE A 184 17.68 -13.21 3.04
CA ILE A 184 18.46 -12.44 3.98
C ILE A 184 19.52 -13.37 4.56
N ASP A 185 20.79 -12.93 4.50
CA ASP A 185 21.89 -13.62 5.15
C ASP A 185 21.57 -13.96 6.62
N ASP A 186 21.97 -15.15 7.07
CA ASP A 186 21.55 -15.65 8.39
C ASP A 186 21.99 -14.75 9.53
N GLU A 187 23.24 -14.29 9.53
CA GLU A 187 23.76 -13.36 10.55
C GLU A 187 23.04 -12.01 10.51
N THR A 188 22.76 -11.52 9.31
CA THR A 188 21.98 -10.29 9.10
C THR A 188 20.57 -10.46 9.63
N PHE A 189 19.93 -11.60 9.40
CA PHE A 189 18.57 -11.89 9.90
C PHE A 189 18.54 -11.98 11.42
N GLU A 190 19.49 -12.69 12.03
CA GLU A 190 19.60 -12.79 13.50
C GLU A 190 19.80 -11.41 14.15
N ALA A 191 20.54 -10.52 13.49
CA ALA A 191 20.73 -9.15 13.95
C ALA A 191 19.44 -8.32 13.92
N LEU A 192 18.49 -8.61 13.01
CA LEU A 192 17.16 -8.00 13.05
C LEU A 192 16.46 -8.30 14.38
N GLU A 193 16.45 -9.55 14.80
CA GLU A 193 15.81 -9.96 16.05
C GLU A 193 16.51 -9.32 17.27
N ARG A 194 17.84 -9.32 17.29
CA ARG A 194 18.61 -8.71 18.40
C ARG A 194 18.37 -7.21 18.54
N ASN A 195 18.16 -6.48 17.43
CA ASN A 195 18.02 -5.03 17.39
C ASN A 195 16.57 -4.54 17.24
N LYS A 196 15.59 -5.41 17.20
CA LYS A 196 14.18 -5.07 16.89
C LYS A 196 13.60 -3.96 17.76
N GLU A 197 13.95 -3.92 19.05
CA GLU A 197 13.44 -2.91 19.99
C GLU A 197 13.87 -1.48 19.62
N ARG A 198 14.96 -1.33 18.87
CA ARG A 198 15.42 -0.04 18.38
C ARG A 198 14.49 0.59 17.35
N ILE A 199 13.57 -0.17 16.73
CA ILE A 199 12.58 0.37 15.80
C ILE A 199 11.69 1.45 16.47
N LYS A 200 11.59 1.43 17.79
CA LYS A 200 10.77 2.38 18.56
C LYS A 200 11.24 3.83 18.45
N ILE A 201 12.50 4.08 18.08
CA ILE A 201 13.02 5.44 17.87
C ILE A 201 12.67 5.99 16.47
N ILE A 202 12.18 5.16 15.57
CA ILE A 202 11.82 5.55 14.20
C ILE A 202 10.41 6.12 14.20
N SER A 203 10.21 7.21 13.44
CA SER A 203 8.87 7.78 13.27
C SER A 203 7.93 6.82 12.54
N ARG A 204 6.67 6.82 12.93
CA ARG A 204 5.66 5.95 12.35
C ARG A 204 5.46 6.18 10.86
N GLU A 205 5.61 7.41 10.40
CA GLU A 205 5.53 7.78 8.98
C GLU A 205 6.58 7.05 8.15
N ARG A 206 7.82 6.97 8.63
CA ARG A 206 8.91 6.26 7.93
C ARG A 206 8.71 4.75 7.94
N ILE A 207 8.21 4.20 9.04
CA ILE A 207 7.84 2.77 9.12
C ILE A 207 6.73 2.47 8.12
N ALA A 208 5.70 3.33 8.06
CA ALA A 208 4.59 3.18 7.12
C ALA A 208 5.05 3.23 5.66
N ASP A 209 5.97 4.13 5.32
CA ASP A 209 6.53 4.23 3.96
C ASP A 209 7.22 2.92 3.53
N GLU A 210 8.02 2.33 4.41
CA GLU A 210 8.67 1.04 4.14
C GLU A 210 7.65 -0.11 4.07
N LEU A 211 6.67 -0.12 4.97
CA LEU A 211 5.60 -1.12 4.98
C LEU A 211 4.74 -1.05 3.71
N ASN A 212 4.42 0.15 3.23
CA ASN A 212 3.73 0.35 1.96
C ASN A 212 4.51 -0.24 0.78
N LYS A 213 5.83 -0.08 0.75
CA LYS A 213 6.69 -0.65 -0.29
C LYS A 213 6.75 -2.18 -0.21
N ILE A 214 6.73 -2.74 0.99
CA ILE A 214 6.61 -4.19 1.20
C ILE A 214 5.27 -4.69 0.66
N LEU A 215 4.18 -4.02 1.00
CA LEU A 215 2.82 -4.37 0.57
C LEU A 215 2.66 -4.27 -0.95
N LEU A 216 3.36 -3.34 -1.61
CA LEU A 216 3.38 -3.19 -3.07
C LEU A 216 4.31 -4.17 -3.80
N SER A 217 5.05 -4.99 -3.08
CA SER A 217 5.95 -5.99 -3.68
C SER A 217 5.17 -7.08 -4.43
N PRO A 218 5.82 -7.82 -5.35
CA PRO A 218 5.14 -8.87 -6.12
C PRO A 218 4.56 -10.01 -5.26
N VAL A 219 5.24 -10.36 -4.17
CA VAL A 219 4.80 -11.39 -3.19
C VAL A 219 4.91 -10.80 -1.78
N PRO A 220 3.94 -9.99 -1.36
CA PRO A 220 3.99 -9.28 -0.07
C PRO A 220 4.08 -10.21 1.14
N SER A 221 3.50 -11.41 1.06
CA SER A 221 3.51 -12.39 2.16
C SER A 221 4.90 -12.69 2.68
N LYS A 222 5.89 -12.76 1.79
CA LYS A 222 7.29 -12.98 2.16
C LYS A 222 7.78 -11.92 3.16
N GLY A 223 7.50 -10.65 2.89
CA GLY A 223 7.89 -9.55 3.77
C GLY A 223 7.20 -9.59 5.13
N PHE A 224 5.90 -9.85 5.16
CA PHE A 224 5.15 -9.96 6.41
C PHE A 224 5.57 -11.16 7.25
N ILE A 225 5.89 -12.29 6.63
CA ILE A 225 6.43 -13.48 7.32
C ILE A 225 7.80 -13.16 7.92
N ASP A 226 8.69 -12.51 7.18
CA ASP A 226 10.01 -12.13 7.68
C ASP A 226 9.91 -11.10 8.82
N LEU A 227 9.01 -10.11 8.72
CA LEU A 227 8.72 -9.15 9.79
C LEU A 227 8.22 -9.85 11.06
N ASP A 228 7.38 -10.87 10.90
CA ASP A 228 6.87 -11.66 12.03
C ASP A 228 7.97 -12.51 12.66
N ARG A 229 8.73 -13.24 11.87
CA ARG A 229 9.81 -14.13 12.33
C ARG A 229 10.90 -13.40 13.10
N CYS A 230 11.27 -12.17 12.71
CA CYS A 230 12.26 -11.37 13.44
C CYS A 230 11.67 -10.56 14.60
N GLY A 231 10.35 -10.60 14.81
CA GLY A 231 9.66 -9.92 15.91
C GLY A 231 9.36 -8.44 15.67
N LEU A 232 9.68 -7.89 14.49
CA LEU A 232 9.36 -6.49 14.15
C LEU A 232 7.85 -6.28 13.98
N LEU A 233 7.12 -7.25 13.42
CA LEU A 233 5.70 -7.08 13.14
C LEU A 233 4.88 -6.83 14.41
N GLU A 234 5.17 -7.52 15.50
CA GLU A 234 4.51 -7.31 16.80
C GLU A 234 4.71 -5.88 17.32
N LEU A 235 5.88 -5.29 17.10
CA LEU A 235 6.19 -3.93 17.52
C LEU A 235 5.54 -2.85 16.66
N ILE A 236 5.40 -3.10 15.36
CA ILE A 236 4.87 -2.11 14.41
C ILE A 236 3.38 -2.30 14.09
N PHE A 237 2.88 -3.53 14.11
CA PHE A 237 1.50 -3.86 13.75
C PHE A 237 0.96 -5.07 14.56
N PRO A 238 0.78 -4.94 15.88
CA PRO A 238 0.37 -6.04 16.75
C PRO A 238 -1.02 -6.59 16.40
N GLU A 239 -1.92 -5.76 15.86
CA GLU A 239 -3.26 -6.19 15.47
C GLU A 239 -3.22 -7.27 14.37
N LEU A 240 -2.24 -7.20 13.47
CA LEU A 240 -2.05 -8.23 12.43
C LEU A 240 -1.51 -9.53 13.02
N VAL A 241 -0.56 -9.44 13.97
CA VAL A 241 -0.01 -10.60 14.67
C VAL A 241 -1.10 -11.33 15.48
N ALA A 242 -2.06 -10.61 16.02
CA ALA A 242 -3.18 -11.18 16.76
C ALA A 242 -4.06 -12.13 15.93
N LEU A 243 -3.98 -12.09 14.60
CA LEU A 243 -4.67 -13.02 13.70
C LEU A 243 -4.09 -14.44 13.73
N GLN A 244 -2.87 -14.62 14.26
CA GLN A 244 -2.16 -15.91 14.28
C GLN A 244 -2.82 -16.91 15.22
N GLY A 245 -2.62 -18.17 14.89
CA GLY A 245 -2.98 -19.29 15.71
C GLY A 245 -4.27 -19.98 15.29
N VAL A 246 -4.35 -21.25 15.67
CA VAL A 246 -5.51 -22.11 15.46
C VAL A 246 -5.87 -22.75 16.80
N GLU A 247 -7.11 -22.55 17.24
CA GLU A 247 -7.65 -23.25 18.40
C GLU A 247 -8.52 -24.40 17.94
N VAL A 248 -8.32 -25.56 18.54
CA VAL A 248 -9.13 -26.75 18.30
C VAL A 248 -9.94 -27.04 19.54
N ARG A 249 -11.27 -27.13 19.38
CA ARG A 249 -12.19 -27.52 20.45
C ARG A 249 -13.16 -28.56 19.91
N ASN A 250 -13.30 -29.68 20.61
CA ASN A 250 -14.15 -30.81 20.20
C ASN A 250 -13.87 -31.29 18.75
N GLY A 251 -12.59 -31.34 18.35
CA GLY A 251 -12.16 -31.73 17.01
C GLY A 251 -12.44 -30.71 15.91
N ARG A 252 -12.94 -29.53 16.23
CA ARG A 252 -13.20 -28.42 15.29
C ARG A 252 -12.21 -27.30 15.49
N GLY A 253 -11.42 -27.02 14.46
CA GLY A 253 -10.50 -25.89 14.37
C GLY A 253 -11.01 -24.81 13.41
N HIS A 254 -10.33 -23.68 13.40
CA HIS A 254 -10.51 -22.64 12.38
C HIS A 254 -9.20 -22.47 11.58
N LYS A 255 -9.26 -21.74 10.46
CA LYS A 255 -8.06 -21.38 9.71
C LYS A 255 -7.17 -20.46 10.57
N ASP A 256 -5.86 -20.52 10.35
CA ASP A 256 -4.98 -19.45 10.79
C ASP A 256 -5.27 -18.22 9.95
N ASN A 257 -5.85 -17.20 10.58
CA ASN A 257 -6.31 -16.00 9.89
C ASN A 257 -5.16 -15.12 9.39
N PHE A 258 -3.98 -15.21 10.01
CA PHE A 258 -2.78 -14.49 9.58
C PHE A 258 -2.29 -15.00 8.22
N TYR A 259 -2.03 -16.31 8.11
CA TYR A 259 -1.55 -16.90 6.86
C TYR A 259 -2.61 -16.85 5.76
N HIS A 260 -3.88 -17.01 6.11
CA HIS A 260 -4.97 -16.80 5.17
C HIS A 260 -4.97 -15.37 4.60
N THR A 261 -4.87 -14.36 5.47
CA THR A 261 -4.81 -12.94 5.04
C THR A 261 -3.63 -12.70 4.10
N LEU A 262 -2.45 -13.25 4.38
CA LEU A 262 -1.28 -13.09 3.52
C LEU A 262 -1.47 -13.77 2.15
N GLU A 263 -2.11 -14.94 2.11
CA GLU A 263 -2.46 -15.61 0.84
C GLU A 263 -3.41 -14.75 0.00
N VAL A 264 -4.41 -14.12 0.63
CA VAL A 264 -5.35 -13.23 -0.05
C VAL A 264 -4.64 -11.98 -0.59
N VAL A 265 -3.72 -11.41 0.16
CA VAL A 265 -2.89 -10.27 -0.28
C VAL A 265 -2.02 -10.66 -1.47
N ASP A 266 -1.42 -11.84 -1.48
CA ASP A 266 -0.66 -12.34 -2.63
C ASP A 266 -1.56 -12.54 -3.86
N ASN A 267 -2.79 -13.01 -3.67
CA ASN A 267 -3.75 -13.16 -4.75
C ASN A 267 -4.11 -11.80 -5.39
N ILE A 268 -4.39 -10.80 -4.57
CA ILE A 268 -4.70 -9.45 -5.08
C ILE A 268 -3.49 -8.81 -5.76
N SER A 269 -2.27 -9.08 -5.30
CA SER A 269 -1.05 -8.53 -5.86
C SER A 269 -0.80 -8.93 -7.32
N ARG A 270 -1.39 -10.04 -7.76
CA ARG A 270 -1.29 -10.54 -9.15
C ARG A 270 -2.20 -9.77 -10.12
N VAL A 271 -3.23 -9.11 -9.61
CA VAL A 271 -4.27 -8.45 -10.43
C VAL A 271 -4.35 -6.94 -10.22
N SER A 272 -3.74 -6.39 -9.17
CA SER A 272 -3.76 -4.96 -8.88
C SER A 272 -2.47 -4.47 -8.22
N ASN A 273 -2.02 -3.28 -8.64
CA ASN A 273 -0.92 -2.54 -8.04
C ASN A 273 -1.41 -1.36 -7.17
N ASP A 274 -2.71 -1.26 -6.93
CA ASP A 274 -3.26 -0.21 -6.08
C ASP A 274 -2.94 -0.47 -4.61
N LEU A 275 -2.22 0.48 -3.99
CA LEU A 275 -1.79 0.38 -2.60
C LEU A 275 -2.96 0.26 -1.63
N TRP A 276 -4.03 1.03 -1.87
CA TRP A 276 -5.16 1.10 -0.93
C TRP A 276 -6.06 -0.11 -1.05
N LEU A 277 -6.18 -0.70 -2.23
CA LEU A 277 -6.82 -2.01 -2.40
C LEU A 277 -6.04 -3.11 -1.69
N ARG A 278 -4.70 -3.09 -1.73
CA ARG A 278 -3.88 -4.04 -0.97
C ARG A 278 -4.02 -3.83 0.54
N TRP A 279 -4.09 -2.60 1.03
CA TRP A 279 -4.44 -2.32 2.42
C TRP A 279 -5.83 -2.84 2.79
N ALA A 280 -6.83 -2.59 1.95
CA ALA A 280 -8.18 -3.12 2.14
C ALA A 280 -8.21 -4.65 2.17
N THR A 281 -7.31 -5.30 1.46
CA THR A 281 -7.18 -6.77 1.43
C THR A 281 -6.45 -7.31 2.66
N LEU A 282 -5.56 -6.53 3.28
CA LEU A 282 -4.84 -6.90 4.50
C LEU A 282 -5.73 -6.83 5.76
N LEU A 283 -6.80 -6.05 5.76
CA LEU A 283 -7.54 -5.67 6.96
C LEU A 283 -8.95 -6.26 7.14
N PRO A 284 -9.57 -7.01 6.19
CA PRO A 284 -10.95 -7.48 6.33
C PRO A 284 -11.20 -8.30 7.59
N ASP A 285 -10.22 -9.12 7.96
CA ASP A 285 -10.30 -10.05 9.08
C ASP A 285 -9.72 -9.51 10.39
N ILE A 286 -9.29 -8.24 10.42
CA ILE A 286 -8.56 -7.66 11.54
C ILE A 286 -9.30 -7.73 12.88
N ALA A 287 -10.63 -7.76 12.86
CA ALA A 287 -11.47 -7.88 14.04
C ALA A 287 -11.82 -9.33 14.44
N LYS A 288 -11.35 -10.35 13.71
CA LYS A 288 -11.64 -11.75 14.07
C LYS A 288 -11.17 -12.12 15.48
N PRO A 289 -9.99 -11.69 15.96
CA PRO A 289 -9.59 -12.02 17.33
C PRO A 289 -10.55 -11.51 18.40
N VAL A 290 -11.11 -10.32 18.23
CA VAL A 290 -12.02 -9.70 19.22
C VAL A 290 -13.48 -10.19 19.10
N THR A 291 -13.85 -10.75 17.94
CA THR A 291 -15.19 -11.29 17.66
C THR A 291 -15.28 -12.82 17.80
N LYS A 292 -14.17 -13.48 18.02
CA LYS A 292 -14.08 -14.94 18.14
C LYS A 292 -14.95 -15.46 19.29
N ARG A 293 -15.84 -16.43 18.99
CA ARG A 293 -16.71 -17.08 19.95
C ARG A 293 -16.83 -18.57 19.63
N TRP A 294 -17.07 -19.37 20.64
CA TRP A 294 -17.37 -20.77 20.47
C TRP A 294 -18.88 -21.02 20.61
N GLU A 295 -19.47 -21.65 19.60
CA GLU A 295 -20.86 -22.08 19.60
C GLU A 295 -20.92 -23.61 19.49
N PRO A 296 -21.68 -24.32 20.37
CA PRO A 296 -21.69 -25.77 20.40
C PRO A 296 -22.09 -26.42 19.07
N LYS A 297 -23.01 -25.81 18.32
CA LYS A 297 -23.48 -26.31 17.02
C LYS A 297 -22.59 -25.91 15.86
N ALA A 298 -22.18 -24.65 15.81
CA ALA A 298 -21.46 -24.06 14.70
C ALA A 298 -19.92 -24.20 14.82
N GLY A 299 -19.38 -24.35 16.02
CA GLY A 299 -17.96 -24.32 16.30
C GLY A 299 -17.45 -22.90 16.53
N TRP A 300 -16.25 -22.60 16.02
CA TRP A 300 -15.71 -21.24 16.08
C TRP A 300 -16.44 -20.31 15.12
N THR A 301 -16.92 -19.17 15.64
CA THR A 301 -17.62 -18.13 14.90
C THR A 301 -16.95 -16.76 15.09
N PHE A 302 -17.14 -15.87 14.11
CA PHE A 302 -16.54 -14.52 14.06
C PHE A 302 -17.62 -13.51 13.63
N HIS A 303 -18.81 -13.58 14.21
CA HIS A 303 -19.93 -12.74 13.83
C HIS A 303 -19.60 -11.24 13.95
N ASN A 304 -20.03 -10.47 12.96
CA ASN A 304 -19.85 -9.03 12.88
C ASN A 304 -18.37 -8.55 12.80
N HIS A 305 -17.42 -9.43 12.44
CA HIS A 305 -16.02 -9.02 12.31
C HIS A 305 -15.82 -7.93 11.23
N ASN A 306 -16.61 -7.94 10.17
CA ASN A 306 -16.61 -6.90 9.14
C ASN A 306 -17.02 -5.53 9.69
N PHE A 307 -18.09 -5.47 10.48
CA PHE A 307 -18.59 -4.24 11.10
C PHE A 307 -17.66 -3.69 12.19
N ILE A 308 -17.12 -4.58 13.02
CA ILE A 308 -16.13 -4.18 14.04
C ILE A 308 -14.81 -3.78 13.36
N GLY A 309 -14.37 -4.52 12.34
CA GLY A 309 -13.20 -4.21 11.55
C GLY A 309 -13.29 -2.83 10.89
N GLU A 310 -14.42 -2.51 10.27
CA GLU A 310 -14.68 -1.18 9.71
C GLU A 310 -14.45 -0.07 10.74
N LYS A 311 -14.89 -0.25 11.98
CA LYS A 311 -14.69 0.71 13.08
C LYS A 311 -13.26 0.79 13.57
N MET A 312 -12.47 -0.25 13.41
CA MET A 312 -11.04 -0.28 13.79
C MET A 312 -10.14 0.48 12.80
N ILE A 313 -10.56 0.64 11.55
CA ILE A 313 -9.73 1.25 10.49
C ILE A 313 -9.21 2.66 10.85
N PRO A 314 -10.04 3.61 11.32
CA PRO A 314 -9.56 4.95 11.65
C PRO A 314 -8.46 4.95 12.72
N GLU A 315 -8.56 4.08 13.73
CA GLU A 315 -7.55 3.97 14.79
C GLU A 315 -6.24 3.37 14.27
N ILE A 316 -6.31 2.31 13.46
CA ILE A 316 -5.15 1.69 12.81
C ILE A 316 -4.43 2.71 11.95
N PHE A 317 -5.16 3.44 11.09
CA PHE A 317 -4.57 4.46 10.21
C PHE A 317 -3.91 5.59 10.99
N ARG A 318 -4.54 6.05 12.08
CA ARG A 318 -3.98 7.09 12.94
C ARG A 318 -2.71 6.63 13.63
N LYS A 319 -2.71 5.43 14.20
CA LYS A 319 -1.57 4.83 14.90
C LYS A 319 -0.38 4.63 13.97
N MET A 320 -0.63 4.19 12.75
CA MET A 320 0.40 3.94 11.74
C MET A 320 0.78 5.19 10.94
N LYS A 321 0.12 6.33 11.17
CA LYS A 321 0.31 7.57 10.40
C LYS A 321 0.03 7.42 8.91
N LEU A 322 -0.94 6.60 8.58
CA LEU A 322 -1.51 6.53 7.23
C LEU A 322 -2.48 7.70 6.98
N PRO A 323 -2.78 8.04 5.71
CA PRO A 323 -3.67 9.17 5.38
C PRO A 323 -5.07 9.02 5.99
N MET A 324 -5.54 10.05 6.69
CA MET A 324 -6.87 10.12 7.31
C MET A 324 -7.91 10.82 6.40
N ASN A 325 -7.86 10.54 5.11
CA ASN A 325 -8.67 11.16 4.06
C ASN A 325 -9.54 10.12 3.32
N GLU A 326 -9.86 10.38 2.07
CA GLU A 326 -10.65 9.47 1.22
C GLU A 326 -10.02 8.07 1.07
N LYS A 327 -8.70 7.93 1.21
CA LYS A 327 -8.04 6.63 1.19
C LYS A 327 -8.43 5.76 2.39
N MET A 328 -8.49 6.36 3.58
CA MET A 328 -8.98 5.67 4.77
C MET A 328 -10.45 5.28 4.62
N LYS A 329 -11.30 6.17 4.13
CA LYS A 329 -12.73 5.91 3.92
C LYS A 329 -12.94 4.79 2.90
N TYR A 330 -12.14 4.76 1.85
CA TYR A 330 -12.14 3.69 0.86
C TYR A 330 -11.82 2.33 1.50
N VAL A 331 -10.74 2.23 2.26
CA VAL A 331 -10.37 1.00 2.96
C VAL A 331 -11.45 0.58 3.97
N GLN A 332 -11.95 1.53 4.75
CA GLN A 332 -13.02 1.32 5.73
C GLN A 332 -14.27 0.73 5.08
N LYS A 333 -14.71 1.29 3.95
CA LYS A 333 -15.85 0.83 3.17
C LYS A 333 -15.69 -0.58 2.66
N LEU A 334 -14.54 -0.91 2.08
CA LEU A 334 -14.26 -2.26 1.56
C LEU A 334 -14.20 -3.30 2.69
N VAL A 335 -13.60 -2.97 3.82
CA VAL A 335 -13.59 -3.83 5.01
C VAL A 335 -15.02 -4.10 5.51
N GLY A 336 -15.85 -3.06 5.60
CA GLY A 336 -17.26 -3.21 6.01
C GLY A 336 -18.09 -4.07 5.07
N LEU A 337 -17.84 -3.98 3.77
CA LEU A 337 -18.64 -4.64 2.73
C LEU A 337 -18.12 -6.00 2.27
N HIS A 338 -16.89 -6.42 2.65
CA HIS A 338 -16.23 -7.59 2.05
C HIS A 338 -17.03 -8.90 2.16
N MET A 339 -17.88 -9.06 3.17
CA MET A 339 -18.73 -10.23 3.32
C MET A 339 -19.96 -10.25 2.39
N ARG A 340 -20.40 -9.09 1.89
CA ARG A 340 -21.62 -8.98 1.10
C ARG A 340 -21.59 -9.77 -0.22
N PRO A 341 -20.58 -9.59 -1.10
CA PRO A 341 -20.50 -10.37 -2.33
C PRO A 341 -20.37 -11.88 -2.08
N ILE A 342 -19.68 -12.28 -1.00
CA ILE A 342 -19.48 -13.69 -0.63
C ILE A 342 -20.82 -14.32 -0.28
N VAL A 343 -21.63 -13.67 0.58
CA VAL A 343 -22.97 -14.16 0.97
C VAL A 343 -23.88 -14.25 -0.24
N ILE A 344 -23.92 -13.22 -1.10
CA ILE A 344 -24.75 -13.21 -2.32
C ILE A 344 -24.33 -14.35 -3.25
N ALA A 345 -23.04 -14.63 -3.38
CA ALA A 345 -22.54 -15.71 -4.24
C ALA A 345 -22.75 -17.11 -3.66
N ASP A 346 -22.93 -17.27 -2.36
CA ASP A 346 -23.20 -18.58 -1.70
C ASP A 346 -24.70 -18.92 -1.69
N GLU A 347 -25.56 -17.92 -1.75
CA GLU A 347 -27.01 -18.05 -1.81
C GLU A 347 -27.56 -17.92 -3.24
N GLU A 348 -28.90 -17.80 -3.36
CA GLU A 348 -29.51 -17.44 -4.64
C GLU A 348 -29.21 -15.96 -4.97
N VAL A 349 -28.63 -15.71 -6.14
CA VAL A 349 -28.27 -14.36 -6.60
C VAL A 349 -29.52 -13.61 -7.04
N THR A 350 -30.15 -12.84 -6.15
CA THR A 350 -31.35 -12.04 -6.44
C THR A 350 -30.97 -10.65 -6.94
N ASP A 351 -31.84 -10.06 -7.78
CA ASP A 351 -31.65 -8.70 -8.30
C ASP A 351 -31.67 -7.66 -7.18
N SER A 352 -32.49 -7.83 -6.15
CA SER A 352 -32.55 -6.93 -4.98
C SER A 352 -31.21 -6.93 -4.22
N ALA A 353 -30.63 -8.10 -3.94
CA ALA A 353 -29.34 -8.20 -3.27
C ALA A 353 -28.23 -7.53 -4.06
N VAL A 354 -28.23 -7.71 -5.39
CA VAL A 354 -27.25 -7.10 -6.29
C VAL A 354 -27.43 -5.57 -6.38
N ARG A 355 -28.67 -5.06 -6.45
CA ARG A 355 -28.92 -3.60 -6.40
C ARG A 355 -28.40 -2.97 -5.12
N ARG A 356 -28.67 -3.60 -3.98
CA ARG A 356 -28.19 -3.12 -2.67
C ARG A 356 -26.66 -3.11 -2.62
N LEU A 357 -26.01 -4.15 -3.10
CA LEU A 357 -24.56 -4.22 -3.20
C LEU A 357 -24.00 -3.07 -4.07
N LEU A 358 -24.57 -2.87 -5.26
CA LEU A 358 -24.14 -1.82 -6.19
C LEU A 358 -24.32 -0.42 -5.58
N PHE A 359 -25.42 -0.20 -4.88
CA PHE A 359 -25.69 1.06 -4.19
C PHE A 359 -24.68 1.33 -3.04
N GLU A 360 -24.43 0.32 -2.20
CA GLU A 360 -23.52 0.45 -1.05
C GLU A 360 -22.07 0.60 -1.47
N ALA A 361 -21.63 -0.15 -2.48
CA ALA A 361 -20.25 -0.10 -2.97
C ALA A 361 -19.99 1.11 -3.90
N GLY A 362 -21.00 1.54 -4.66
CA GLY A 362 -20.88 2.66 -5.60
C GLY A 362 -19.75 2.41 -6.61
N ASP A 363 -18.88 3.40 -6.79
CA ASP A 363 -17.76 3.33 -7.74
C ASP A 363 -16.67 2.32 -7.35
N ASP A 364 -16.67 1.83 -6.11
CA ASP A 364 -15.69 0.87 -5.61
C ASP A 364 -16.12 -0.59 -5.80
N ILE A 365 -17.22 -0.83 -6.54
CA ILE A 365 -17.78 -2.18 -6.72
C ILE A 365 -16.80 -3.16 -7.37
N ASP A 366 -16.04 -2.72 -8.36
CA ASP A 366 -15.07 -3.59 -9.05
C ASP A 366 -13.92 -4.00 -8.14
N ASP A 367 -13.43 -3.07 -7.32
CA ASP A 367 -12.39 -3.32 -6.33
C ASP A 367 -12.88 -4.25 -5.22
N LEU A 368 -14.13 -4.06 -4.76
CA LEU A 368 -14.75 -4.95 -3.79
C LEU A 368 -14.89 -6.38 -4.34
N MET A 369 -15.28 -6.53 -5.59
CA MET A 369 -15.38 -7.84 -6.25
C MET A 369 -14.01 -8.51 -6.39
N MET A 370 -12.97 -7.76 -6.76
CA MET A 370 -11.59 -8.28 -6.81
C MET A 370 -11.10 -8.77 -5.45
N LEU A 371 -11.37 -8.00 -4.39
CA LEU A 371 -11.02 -8.39 -3.02
C LEU A 371 -11.71 -9.71 -2.63
N CYS A 372 -13.00 -9.84 -2.90
CA CYS A 372 -13.76 -11.03 -2.55
C CYS A 372 -13.33 -12.26 -3.35
N GLU A 373 -13.01 -12.09 -4.63
CA GLU A 373 -12.46 -13.16 -5.47
C GLU A 373 -11.09 -13.63 -4.96
N ALA A 374 -10.24 -12.70 -4.52
CA ALA A 374 -8.94 -13.00 -3.93
C ALA A 374 -9.05 -13.79 -2.62
N ASP A 375 -10.12 -13.60 -1.87
CA ASP A 375 -10.42 -14.29 -0.60
C ASP A 375 -10.81 -15.77 -0.79
N ILE A 376 -11.09 -16.21 -2.01
CA ILE A 376 -11.42 -17.60 -2.32
C ILE A 376 -10.14 -18.44 -2.32
N THR A 377 -9.81 -19.01 -1.17
CA THR A 377 -8.60 -19.82 -0.95
C THR A 377 -8.90 -21.29 -0.64
N SER A 378 -10.13 -21.76 -0.95
CA SER A 378 -10.54 -23.14 -0.68
C SER A 378 -9.65 -24.14 -1.43
N LYS A 379 -9.18 -25.17 -0.72
CA LYS A 379 -8.47 -26.32 -1.31
C LYS A 379 -9.42 -27.28 -2.04
N ASN A 380 -10.73 -27.13 -1.85
CA ASN A 380 -11.74 -27.90 -2.56
C ASN A 380 -12.04 -27.24 -3.90
N GLU A 381 -11.52 -27.80 -4.97
CA GLU A 381 -11.64 -27.23 -6.32
C GLU A 381 -13.11 -27.12 -6.79
N ALA A 382 -13.98 -28.07 -6.46
CA ALA A 382 -15.39 -27.99 -6.83
C ALA A 382 -16.10 -26.83 -6.13
N ARG A 383 -15.82 -26.61 -4.83
CA ARG A 383 -16.35 -25.47 -4.08
C ARG A 383 -15.79 -24.15 -4.61
N LYS A 384 -14.51 -24.10 -4.88
CA LYS A 384 -13.83 -22.93 -5.45
C LYS A 384 -14.45 -22.56 -6.80
N GLN A 385 -14.61 -23.54 -7.69
CA GLN A 385 -15.21 -23.31 -9.01
C GLN A 385 -16.65 -22.79 -8.91
N ARG A 386 -17.46 -23.37 -8.01
CA ARG A 386 -18.84 -22.89 -7.78
C ARG A 386 -18.87 -21.42 -7.35
N PHE A 387 -18.02 -21.01 -6.41
CA PHE A 387 -17.93 -19.62 -6.01
C PHE A 387 -17.50 -18.71 -7.16
N LEU A 388 -16.49 -19.09 -7.94
CA LEU A 388 -16.05 -18.32 -9.09
C LEU A 388 -17.15 -18.16 -10.15
N ASP A 389 -17.92 -19.20 -10.40
CA ASP A 389 -19.04 -19.15 -11.35
C ASP A 389 -20.17 -18.25 -10.84
N ASN A 390 -20.48 -18.31 -9.55
CA ASN A 390 -21.44 -17.41 -8.94
C ASN A 390 -20.95 -15.96 -8.93
N PHE A 391 -19.67 -15.70 -8.72
CA PHE A 391 -19.12 -14.34 -8.87
C PHE A 391 -19.25 -13.81 -10.29
N LYS A 392 -19.04 -14.63 -11.31
CA LYS A 392 -19.31 -14.24 -12.71
C LYS A 392 -20.77 -13.84 -12.89
N LEU A 393 -21.70 -14.61 -12.32
CA LEU A 393 -23.13 -14.29 -12.35
C LEU A 393 -23.43 -12.96 -11.65
N VAL A 394 -22.84 -12.73 -10.46
CA VAL A 394 -22.98 -11.45 -9.75
C VAL A 394 -22.46 -10.28 -10.60
N ARG A 395 -21.30 -10.41 -11.22
CA ARG A 395 -20.72 -9.38 -12.10
C ARG A 395 -21.62 -9.09 -13.30
N GLN A 396 -22.19 -10.12 -13.93
CA GLN A 396 -23.10 -9.93 -15.06
C GLN A 396 -24.38 -9.19 -14.61
N LYS A 397 -24.97 -9.60 -13.49
CA LYS A 397 -26.15 -8.92 -12.94
C LYS A 397 -25.86 -7.48 -12.52
N LEU A 398 -24.70 -7.20 -11.94
CA LEU A 398 -24.27 -5.83 -11.61
C LEU A 398 -24.29 -4.94 -12.87
N LYS A 399 -23.73 -5.45 -13.97
CA LYS A 399 -23.69 -4.73 -15.24
C LYS A 399 -25.10 -4.50 -15.81
N ASP A 400 -25.90 -5.55 -15.86
CA ASP A 400 -27.27 -5.48 -16.41
C ASP A 400 -28.17 -4.52 -15.61
N LEU A 401 -28.08 -4.54 -14.28
CA LEU A 401 -28.86 -3.66 -13.41
C LEU A 401 -28.34 -2.22 -13.42
N GLU A 402 -27.04 -2.02 -13.59
CA GLU A 402 -26.47 -0.67 -13.72
C GLU A 402 -26.97 0.00 -15.02
N GLU A 403 -26.96 -0.73 -16.13
CA GLU A 403 -27.46 -0.24 -17.43
C GLU A 403 -28.97 0.05 -17.39
N LYS A 404 -29.75 -0.82 -16.72
CA LYS A 404 -31.21 -0.72 -16.65
C LYS A 404 -31.69 0.33 -15.64
N ASP A 405 -31.19 0.25 -14.42
CA ASP A 405 -31.79 0.93 -13.25
C ASP A 405 -30.99 2.15 -12.79
N ARG A 406 -29.76 2.35 -13.31
CA ARG A 406 -28.84 3.45 -12.93
C ARG A 406 -28.65 3.60 -11.40
N ILE A 407 -28.45 2.48 -10.72
CA ILE A 407 -28.46 2.39 -9.26
C ILE A 407 -27.15 2.93 -8.62
N ARG A 408 -26.04 2.87 -9.33
CA ARG A 408 -24.76 3.32 -8.80
C ARG A 408 -24.84 4.79 -8.38
N ASN A 409 -24.59 5.08 -7.10
CA ASN A 409 -24.62 6.43 -6.53
C ASN A 409 -25.93 7.19 -6.72
N PHE A 410 -27.07 6.50 -6.96
CA PHE A 410 -28.33 7.19 -7.14
C PHE A 410 -28.78 7.91 -5.85
N GLN A 411 -29.44 9.02 -6.01
CA GLN A 411 -30.24 9.66 -4.97
C GLN A 411 -31.70 9.36 -5.22
N PRO A 412 -32.52 9.14 -4.16
CA PRO A 412 -33.97 8.99 -4.33
C PRO A 412 -34.52 10.15 -5.18
N PRO A 413 -35.31 9.88 -6.21
CA PRO A 413 -35.80 10.91 -7.13
C PRO A 413 -36.74 11.92 -6.48
N VAL A 414 -37.23 11.63 -5.29
CA VAL A 414 -37.93 12.58 -4.39
C VAL A 414 -37.00 12.92 -3.24
N ASP A 415 -36.60 14.18 -3.12
CA ASP A 415 -35.69 14.66 -2.10
C ASP A 415 -36.39 15.14 -0.81
N GLY A 416 -35.57 15.45 0.21
CA GLY A 416 -36.11 15.92 1.50
C GLY A 416 -36.78 17.29 1.41
N ALA A 417 -36.37 18.15 0.48
CA ALA A 417 -36.95 19.47 0.28
C ALA A 417 -38.37 19.34 -0.30
N GLU A 418 -38.56 18.48 -1.27
CA GLU A 418 -39.86 18.17 -1.86
C GLU A 418 -40.80 17.53 -0.83
N ILE A 419 -40.33 16.59 -0.01
CA ILE A 419 -41.12 16.00 1.08
C ILE A 419 -41.59 17.08 2.07
N MET A 420 -40.68 17.97 2.49
CA MET A 420 -41.01 19.09 3.38
C MET A 420 -42.06 20.01 2.77
N GLN A 421 -41.97 20.30 1.48
CA GLN A 421 -42.92 21.15 0.77
C GLN A 421 -44.29 20.49 0.65
N VAL A 422 -44.37 19.22 0.28
CA VAL A 422 -45.64 18.47 0.07
C VAL A 422 -46.42 18.37 1.38
N PHE A 423 -45.75 18.07 2.47
CA PHE A 423 -46.39 17.85 3.78
C PHE A 423 -46.35 19.07 4.72
N ASN A 424 -45.79 20.18 4.28
CA ASN A 424 -45.57 21.39 5.08
C ASN A 424 -44.84 21.09 6.41
N LEU A 425 -43.75 20.32 6.34
CA LEU A 425 -42.97 19.89 7.49
C LEU A 425 -41.65 20.70 7.60
N GLN A 426 -41.24 20.91 8.85
CA GLN A 426 -39.85 21.31 9.15
C GLN A 426 -38.96 20.06 9.21
N PRO A 427 -37.62 20.18 9.14
CA PRO A 427 -36.73 19.04 9.26
C PRO A 427 -37.08 18.16 10.47
N CYS A 428 -37.47 16.92 10.23
CA CYS A 428 -37.94 15.98 11.24
C CYS A 428 -37.61 14.52 10.86
N ARG A 429 -37.80 13.59 11.78
CA ARG A 429 -37.52 12.17 11.62
C ARG A 429 -38.36 11.53 10.51
N GLU A 430 -39.60 11.98 10.34
CA GLU A 430 -40.57 11.48 9.36
C GLU A 430 -40.05 11.65 7.92
N ILE A 431 -39.37 12.77 7.63
CA ILE A 431 -38.75 13.02 6.31
C ILE A 431 -37.68 11.98 6.03
N GLY A 432 -36.84 11.71 7.01
CA GLY A 432 -35.80 10.68 6.90
C GLY A 432 -36.39 9.28 6.68
N SER A 433 -37.46 8.96 7.38
CA SER A 433 -38.19 7.69 7.25
C SER A 433 -38.81 7.51 5.87
N LEU A 434 -39.48 8.54 5.33
CA LEU A 434 -40.04 8.52 3.97
C LEU A 434 -38.97 8.36 2.92
N LYS A 435 -37.86 9.13 3.02
CA LYS A 435 -36.72 9.06 2.10
C LYS A 435 -36.07 7.68 2.10
N SER A 436 -35.89 7.08 3.29
CA SER A 436 -35.38 5.72 3.44
C SER A 436 -36.31 4.68 2.83
N SER A 437 -37.62 4.81 3.05
CA SER A 437 -38.64 3.89 2.52
C SER A 437 -38.68 3.92 0.98
N ILE A 438 -38.58 5.09 0.37
CA ILE A 438 -38.47 5.24 -1.10
C ILE A 438 -37.23 4.55 -1.63
N LYS A 439 -36.08 4.83 -1.01
CA LYS A 439 -34.81 4.20 -1.37
C LYS A 439 -34.91 2.67 -1.31
N ASP A 440 -35.41 2.13 -0.22
CA ASP A 440 -35.57 0.70 -0.01
C ASP A 440 -36.52 0.07 -1.04
N ALA A 441 -37.61 0.71 -1.37
CA ALA A 441 -38.56 0.23 -2.40
C ALA A 441 -37.90 0.17 -3.80
N ILE A 442 -37.04 1.13 -4.13
CA ILE A 442 -36.29 1.12 -5.40
C ILE A 442 -35.26 0.00 -5.40
N LEU A 443 -34.49 -0.16 -4.33
CA LEU A 443 -33.48 -1.21 -4.21
C LEU A 443 -34.10 -2.61 -4.22
N ASP A 444 -35.27 -2.79 -3.63
CA ASP A 444 -36.03 -4.06 -3.67
C ASP A 444 -36.72 -4.31 -5.01
N GLY A 445 -36.72 -3.33 -5.92
CA GLY A 445 -37.37 -3.42 -7.21
C GLY A 445 -38.91 -3.34 -7.14
N ALA A 446 -39.43 -2.89 -6.02
CA ALA A 446 -40.89 -2.70 -5.84
C ALA A 446 -41.43 -1.53 -6.67
N ILE A 447 -40.60 -0.52 -6.90
CA ILE A 447 -40.86 0.62 -7.77
C ILE A 447 -39.64 0.92 -8.64
N PRO A 448 -39.82 1.48 -9.87
CA PRO A 448 -38.72 1.95 -10.68
C PRO A 448 -38.07 3.19 -10.07
N ASN A 449 -36.82 3.46 -10.44
CA ASN A 449 -36.05 4.66 -10.04
C ASN A 449 -36.51 5.87 -10.90
N GLU A 450 -37.77 6.27 -10.73
CA GLU A 450 -38.41 7.34 -11.45
C GLU A 450 -39.19 8.23 -10.49
N HIS A 451 -39.24 9.54 -10.75
CA HIS A 451 -39.87 10.51 -9.87
C HIS A 451 -41.33 10.22 -9.58
N ASP A 452 -42.14 9.97 -10.61
CA ASP A 452 -43.59 9.79 -10.43
C ASP A 452 -43.90 8.54 -9.60
N ALA A 453 -43.24 7.42 -9.86
CA ALA A 453 -43.40 6.20 -9.09
C ALA A 453 -42.95 6.37 -7.63
N ALA A 454 -41.84 7.07 -7.39
CA ALA A 454 -41.38 7.38 -6.05
C ALA A 454 -42.33 8.33 -5.30
N PHE A 455 -42.88 9.32 -6.00
CA PHE A 455 -43.83 10.28 -5.43
C PHE A 455 -45.15 9.60 -5.03
N GLU A 456 -45.69 8.75 -5.88
CA GLU A 456 -46.91 7.97 -5.53
C GLU A 456 -46.64 7.03 -4.35
N TYR A 457 -45.50 6.36 -4.33
CA TYR A 457 -45.09 5.52 -3.20
C TYR A 457 -44.96 6.33 -1.90
N MET A 458 -44.35 7.51 -1.98
CA MET A 458 -44.20 8.45 -0.86
C MET A 458 -45.58 8.80 -0.27
N LEU A 459 -46.57 9.15 -1.11
CA LEU A 459 -47.92 9.51 -0.65
C LEU A 459 -48.59 8.35 0.10
N LYS A 460 -48.52 7.13 -0.46
CA LYS A 460 -49.08 5.92 0.20
C LYS A 460 -48.38 5.63 1.53
N LYS A 461 -47.06 5.79 1.58
CA LYS A 461 -46.29 5.55 2.81
C LYS A 461 -46.57 6.61 3.87
N ALA A 462 -46.68 7.86 3.47
CA ALA A 462 -47.02 8.98 4.36
C ALA A 462 -48.40 8.82 4.98
N GLU A 463 -49.39 8.36 4.21
CA GLU A 463 -50.74 8.06 4.72
C GLU A 463 -50.70 7.01 5.84
N GLN A 464 -49.90 5.94 5.67
CA GLN A 464 -49.67 4.91 6.70
C GLN A 464 -49.05 5.49 7.98
N MET A 465 -48.31 6.59 7.86
CA MET A 465 -47.65 7.30 8.96
C MET A 465 -48.57 8.40 9.56
N GLY A 466 -49.77 8.55 9.04
CA GLY A 466 -50.73 9.56 9.49
C GLY A 466 -50.44 10.97 8.96
N LEU A 467 -49.60 11.11 7.97
CA LEU A 467 -49.28 12.39 7.31
C LEU A 467 -50.23 12.66 6.14
N LYS A 468 -50.73 13.88 6.06
CA LYS A 468 -51.60 14.32 4.95
C LYS A 468 -50.87 15.34 4.09
N PRO A 469 -50.90 15.21 2.75
CA PRO A 469 -50.31 16.19 1.86
C PRO A 469 -51.06 17.53 1.96
N VAL A 470 -50.32 18.62 2.03
CA VAL A 470 -50.84 19.99 2.11
C VAL A 470 -50.66 20.70 0.77
N ASN A 471 -49.57 20.48 0.09
CA ASN A 471 -49.21 21.11 -1.17
C ASN A 471 -48.92 20.02 -2.22
N LEU A 472 -49.93 19.58 -2.96
CA LEU A 472 -49.75 18.67 -4.06
C LEU A 472 -49.38 19.48 -5.31
N PRO A 473 -48.36 19.04 -6.10
CA PRO A 473 -48.09 19.67 -7.39
C PRO A 473 -49.29 19.49 -8.32
N GLU A 474 -49.62 20.52 -9.07
CA GLU A 474 -50.65 20.43 -10.12
C GLU A 474 -50.22 19.35 -11.14
N LYS A 475 -51.11 18.39 -11.38
CA LYS A 475 -50.88 17.39 -12.43
C LYS A 475 -50.76 18.13 -13.77
N LYS A 476 -49.57 18.11 -14.36
CA LYS A 476 -49.39 18.56 -15.74
C LYS A 476 -49.97 17.60 -16.74
#